data_a0c5a335ab7a7622d9bded8eb8a26a27
#
_entry.id   a0c5a335ab7a7622d9bded8eb8a26a27
#
_cell.length_a   1.000
_cell.length_b   1.000
_cell.length_c   1.000
_cell.angle_alpha   90.00
_cell.angle_beta   90.00
_cell.angle_gamma   90.00
#
_symmetry.space_group_name_H-M   'P 1'
#
loop_
_entity.id
_entity.type
_entity.pdbx_description
1 polymer ?
#
loop_
_entity_poly.entity_id
_entity_poly.type
_entity_poly.pdbx_seq_one_letter_code
_entity_poly.pdbx_strand_id
1 'polypeptide(L)'
;MKILILEDNKERIEWFKRVYKNHELFIFTDLVSAKNFIMFQEIDVLFLDHDLENWNLEAVGAGLTGYDFCKFLIENYLCRHSMIYVHSMNPCGAAMMEKILRENGYEAQWIPFHLLKLEDKIA
;
A
#
# COMPACT_ATOMS: atom_id res chain seq x y z
N MET A 1 -14.64 7.79 0.47
CA MET A 1 -13.29 8.03 -0.07
C MET A 1 -12.87 6.89 -0.97
N LYS A 2 -11.92 7.15 -1.83
CA LYS A 2 -11.30 6.13 -2.67
C LYS A 2 -10.05 5.61 -1.97
N ILE A 3 -10.01 4.30 -1.73
CA ILE A 3 -8.95 3.66 -0.97
C ILE A 3 -8.31 2.56 -1.81
N LEU A 4 -7.00 2.64 -2.01
CA LEU A 4 -6.24 1.57 -2.65
C LEU A 4 -5.58 0.71 -1.58
N ILE A 5 -5.67 -0.60 -1.73
CA ILE A 5 -5.08 -1.55 -0.81
C ILE A 5 -4.20 -2.52 -1.59
N LEU A 6 -2.90 -2.52 -1.28
CA LEU A 6 -1.94 -3.46 -1.85
C LEU A 6 -1.67 -4.54 -0.80
N GLU A 7 -2.29 -5.69 -0.97
CA GLU A 7 -2.27 -6.79 0.00
C GLU A 7 -2.65 -8.08 -0.69
N ASP A 8 -1.98 -9.19 -0.39
CA ASP A 8 -2.30 -10.48 -0.99
C ASP A 8 -2.76 -11.56 0.00
N ASN A 9 -2.73 -11.27 1.29
CA ASN A 9 -3.23 -12.19 2.31
C ASN A 9 -4.76 -12.12 2.38
N LYS A 10 -5.42 -13.25 2.18
CA LYS A 10 -6.88 -13.31 2.12
C LYS A 10 -7.57 -12.79 3.38
N GLU A 11 -7.06 -13.15 4.56
CA GLU A 11 -7.66 -12.73 5.82
C GLU A 11 -7.58 -11.23 6.02
N ARG A 12 -6.44 -10.63 5.65
CA ARG A 12 -6.27 -9.18 5.73
C ARG A 12 -7.16 -8.46 4.73
N ILE A 13 -7.26 -8.99 3.51
CA ILE A 13 -8.17 -8.43 2.50
C ILE A 13 -9.60 -8.43 3.01
N GLU A 14 -10.06 -9.54 3.59
CA GLU A 14 -11.41 -9.62 4.12
C GLU A 14 -11.64 -8.63 5.27
N TRP A 15 -10.62 -8.42 6.10
CA TRP A 15 -10.68 -7.41 7.16
C TRP A 15 -10.87 -6.00 6.56
N PHE A 16 -10.08 -5.64 5.54
CA PHE A 16 -10.20 -4.34 4.88
C PHE A 16 -11.60 -4.16 4.27
N LYS A 17 -12.11 -5.18 3.60
CA LYS A 17 -13.43 -5.13 2.99
C LYS A 17 -14.54 -4.91 4.02
N ARG A 18 -14.40 -5.51 5.18
CA ARG A 18 -15.39 -5.39 6.25
C ARG A 18 -15.33 -4.03 6.92
N VAL A 19 -14.14 -3.58 7.26
CA VAL A 19 -13.95 -2.35 8.03
C VAL A 19 -14.25 -1.11 7.20
N TYR A 20 -13.82 -1.10 5.94
CA TYR A 20 -13.98 0.06 5.07
C TYR A 20 -15.07 -0.13 4.02
N LYS A 21 -16.09 -0.91 4.35
CA LYS A 21 -17.17 -1.25 3.39
C LYS A 21 -17.95 -0.04 2.88
N ASN A 22 -17.90 1.08 3.57
CA ASN A 22 -18.62 2.30 3.18
C ASN A 22 -17.80 3.20 2.25
N HIS A 23 -16.60 2.76 1.89
CA HIS A 23 -15.72 3.47 0.99
C HIS A 23 -15.55 2.70 -0.32
N GLU A 24 -15.06 3.39 -1.34
CA GLU A 24 -14.76 2.76 -2.62
C GLU A 24 -13.37 2.12 -2.54
N LEU A 25 -13.32 0.79 -2.58
CA LEU A 25 -12.09 0.02 -2.38
C LEU A 25 -11.54 -0.52 -3.69
N PHE A 26 -10.22 -0.37 -3.88
CA PHE A 26 -9.48 -0.90 -5.01
C PHE A 26 -8.35 -1.77 -4.45
N ILE A 27 -8.54 -3.10 -4.53
CA ILE A 27 -7.64 -4.06 -3.89
C ILE A 27 -6.81 -4.77 -4.95
N PHE A 28 -5.49 -4.75 -4.77
CA PHE A 28 -4.54 -5.38 -5.68
C PHE A 28 -3.63 -6.33 -4.92
N THR A 29 -3.40 -7.49 -5.51
CA THR A 29 -2.54 -8.51 -4.93
C THR A 29 -1.16 -8.56 -5.58
N ASP A 30 -0.95 -7.78 -6.64
CA ASP A 30 0.33 -7.71 -7.34
C ASP A 30 0.65 -6.27 -7.76
N LEU A 31 1.95 -6.00 -7.94
CA LEU A 31 2.41 -4.66 -8.25
C LEU A 31 2.03 -4.19 -9.65
N VAL A 32 2.08 -5.07 -10.62
CA VAL A 32 1.85 -4.68 -12.02
C VAL A 32 0.44 -4.12 -12.18
N SER A 33 -0.55 -4.82 -11.64
CA SER A 33 -1.94 -4.38 -11.69
C SER A 33 -2.14 -3.07 -10.94
N ALA A 34 -1.53 -2.95 -9.77
CA ALA A 34 -1.62 -1.73 -8.96
C ALA A 34 -1.00 -0.53 -9.67
N LYS A 35 0.19 -0.71 -10.27
CA LYS A 35 0.86 0.35 -11.03
C LYS A 35 0.03 0.83 -12.21
N ASN A 36 -0.53 -0.12 -12.97
CA ASN A 36 -1.36 0.23 -14.12
C ASN A 36 -2.60 1.02 -13.71
N PHE A 37 -3.22 0.63 -12.61
CA PHE A 37 -4.41 1.31 -12.11
C PHE A 37 -4.10 2.72 -11.62
N ILE A 38 -3.03 2.88 -10.82
CA ILE A 38 -2.76 4.15 -10.12
C ILE A 38 -2.33 5.28 -11.06
N MET A 39 -1.86 4.94 -12.26
CA MET A 39 -1.40 5.95 -13.22
C MET A 39 -2.46 6.99 -13.58
N PHE A 40 -3.73 6.63 -13.53
CA PHE A 40 -4.83 7.46 -14.02
C PHE A 40 -5.92 7.69 -12.98
N GLN A 41 -5.63 7.43 -11.71
CA GLN A 41 -6.63 7.52 -10.64
C GLN A 41 -6.18 8.46 -9.53
N GLU A 42 -7.13 9.19 -8.98
CA GLU A 42 -6.93 9.95 -7.76
C GLU A 42 -7.41 9.12 -6.59
N ILE A 43 -6.53 8.84 -5.64
CA ILE A 43 -6.80 8.00 -4.48
C ILE A 43 -6.62 8.84 -3.23
N ASP A 44 -7.55 8.72 -2.28
CA ASP A 44 -7.49 9.48 -1.03
C ASP A 44 -6.57 8.85 -0.01
N VAL A 45 -6.62 7.51 0.10
CA VAL A 45 -5.84 6.77 1.09
C VAL A 45 -5.26 5.52 0.45
N LEU A 46 -3.99 5.22 0.75
CA LEU A 46 -3.35 3.99 0.34
C LEU A 46 -2.94 3.19 1.57
N PHE A 47 -3.22 1.89 1.54
CA PHE A 47 -2.69 0.92 2.48
C PHE A 47 -1.74 0.00 1.74
N LEU A 48 -0.45 0.03 2.09
CA LEU A 48 0.59 -0.69 1.36
C LEU A 48 1.28 -1.72 2.24
N ASP A 49 1.35 -2.96 1.77
CA ASP A 49 2.21 -3.98 2.34
C ASP A 49 3.56 -3.96 1.65
N HIS A 50 4.59 -4.49 2.30
CA HIS A 50 5.92 -4.64 1.71
C HIS A 50 6.06 -5.98 0.99
N ASP A 51 5.69 -7.07 1.67
CA ASP A 51 5.87 -8.42 1.16
C ASP A 51 4.60 -8.93 0.50
N LEU A 52 4.70 -9.27 -0.79
CA LEU A 52 3.60 -9.86 -1.54
C LEU A 52 3.95 -11.32 -1.84
N GLU A 53 3.12 -12.24 -1.35
CA GLU A 53 3.37 -13.67 -1.48
C GLU A 53 3.17 -14.21 -2.89
N ASN A 54 2.33 -13.55 -3.68
CA ASN A 54 1.97 -13.98 -5.03
C ASN A 54 2.92 -13.46 -6.10
N TRP A 55 4.19 -13.35 -5.77
CA TRP A 55 5.17 -12.92 -6.76
C TRP A 55 5.72 -14.11 -7.54
N ASN A 56 6.06 -13.87 -8.80
CA ASN A 56 6.63 -14.89 -9.66
C ASN A 56 8.13 -14.98 -9.42
N LEU A 57 8.63 -16.19 -9.16
CA LEU A 57 10.05 -16.43 -8.93
C LEU A 57 10.92 -15.96 -10.12
N GLU A 58 10.40 -16.03 -11.33
CA GLU A 58 11.12 -15.57 -12.52
C GLU A 58 11.33 -14.05 -12.51
N ALA A 59 10.53 -13.34 -11.76
CA ALA A 59 10.60 -11.90 -11.67
C ALA A 59 11.32 -11.42 -10.40
N VAL A 60 12.00 -12.32 -9.69
CA VAL A 60 12.78 -11.99 -8.49
C VAL A 60 13.78 -10.88 -8.82
N GLY A 61 13.77 -9.82 -8.02
CA GLY A 61 14.64 -8.68 -8.23
C GLY A 61 14.12 -7.67 -9.24
N ALA A 62 12.96 -7.91 -9.83
CA ALA A 62 12.36 -7.00 -10.81
C ALA A 62 11.41 -5.97 -10.21
N GLY A 63 11.59 -5.61 -8.95
CA GLY A 63 10.80 -4.55 -8.33
C GLY A 63 9.41 -5.01 -7.92
N LEU A 64 9.31 -6.05 -7.08
CA LEU A 64 8.06 -6.70 -6.72
C LEU A 64 7.62 -6.47 -5.28
N THR A 65 8.25 -5.56 -4.56
CA THR A 65 7.89 -5.26 -3.17
C THR A 65 7.09 -3.97 -3.07
N GLY A 66 6.46 -3.76 -1.92
CA GLY A 66 5.81 -2.49 -1.63
C GLY A 66 6.74 -1.30 -1.70
N TYR A 67 8.03 -1.49 -1.39
CA TYR A 67 9.04 -0.45 -1.55
C TYR A 67 9.16 -0.01 -3.02
N ASP A 68 9.12 -0.95 -3.94
CA ASP A 68 9.17 -0.65 -5.36
C ASP A 68 7.93 0.13 -5.81
N PHE A 69 6.78 -0.15 -5.21
CA PHE A 69 5.58 0.62 -5.47
C PHE A 69 5.73 2.07 -4.98
N CYS A 70 6.33 2.27 -3.81
CA CYS A 70 6.63 3.62 -3.31
C CYS A 70 7.54 4.39 -4.26
N LYS A 71 8.59 3.75 -4.76
CA LYS A 71 9.49 4.36 -5.74
C LYS A 71 8.75 4.74 -7.01
N PHE A 72 7.84 3.88 -7.46
CA PHE A 72 7.02 4.15 -8.64
C PHE A 72 6.14 5.39 -8.43
N LEU A 73 5.50 5.53 -7.28
CA LEU A 73 4.70 6.71 -6.96
C LEU A 73 5.56 7.97 -7.01
N ILE A 74 6.74 7.92 -6.42
CA ILE A 74 7.66 9.05 -6.34
C ILE A 74 8.16 9.46 -7.73
N GLU A 75 8.60 8.49 -8.53
CA GLU A 75 9.13 8.73 -9.87
C GLU A 75 8.11 9.31 -10.83
N ASN A 76 6.84 8.99 -10.64
CA ASN A 76 5.75 9.43 -11.52
C ASN A 76 4.89 10.54 -10.90
N TYR A 77 5.30 11.09 -9.76
CA TYR A 77 4.58 12.17 -9.06
C TYR A 77 3.11 11.83 -8.79
N LEU A 78 2.84 10.57 -8.40
CA LEU A 78 1.49 10.09 -8.14
C LEU A 78 1.12 10.19 -6.67
N CYS A 79 -0.17 10.36 -6.39
CA CYS A 79 -0.72 10.33 -5.02
C CYS A 79 -0.07 11.32 -4.06
N ARG A 80 0.32 12.50 -4.56
CA ARG A 80 1.05 13.51 -3.78
C ARG A 80 0.24 14.04 -2.59
N HIS A 81 -1.08 14.01 -2.67
CA HIS A 81 -1.96 14.52 -1.64
C HIS A 81 -2.69 13.41 -0.87
N SER A 82 -2.34 12.17 -1.14
CA SER A 82 -2.94 11.03 -0.47
C SER A 82 -2.30 10.80 0.89
N MET A 83 -3.06 10.20 1.82
CA MET A 83 -2.49 9.67 3.05
C MET A 83 -2.07 8.23 2.79
N ILE A 84 -0.84 7.88 3.14
CA ILE A 84 -0.31 6.55 2.90
C ILE A 84 -0.01 5.85 4.23
N TYR A 85 -0.64 4.70 4.43
CA TYR A 85 -0.37 3.83 5.57
C TYR A 85 0.37 2.61 5.10
N VAL A 86 1.54 2.36 5.69
CA VAL A 86 2.29 1.13 5.47
C VAL A 86 1.90 0.19 6.59
N HIS A 87 1.26 -0.93 6.26
CA HIS A 87 0.74 -1.85 7.28
C HIS A 87 1.54 -3.15 7.39
N SER A 88 2.70 -3.20 6.78
CA SER A 88 3.55 -4.39 6.77
C SER A 88 4.00 -4.82 8.16
N MET A 89 4.10 -6.11 8.36
CA MET A 89 4.66 -6.71 9.56
C MET A 89 6.18 -6.90 9.46
N ASN A 90 6.78 -6.56 8.33
CA ASN A 90 8.22 -6.59 8.10
C ASN A 90 8.83 -5.25 8.52
N PRO A 91 9.51 -5.17 9.70
CA PRO A 91 9.98 -3.88 10.20
C PRO A 91 10.96 -3.17 9.29
N CYS A 92 11.89 -3.91 8.70
CA CYS A 92 12.90 -3.32 7.83
C CYS A 92 12.28 -2.75 6.55
N GLY A 93 11.43 -3.54 5.91
CA GLY A 93 10.75 -3.12 4.69
C GLY A 93 9.82 -1.93 4.93
N ALA A 94 9.04 -2.00 6.01
CA ALA A 94 8.11 -0.94 6.37
C ALA A 94 8.81 0.38 6.68
N ALA A 95 9.91 0.31 7.44
CA ALA A 95 10.68 1.51 7.80
C ALA A 95 11.28 2.17 6.55
N MET A 96 11.76 1.38 5.59
CA MET A 96 12.29 1.90 4.34
C MET A 96 11.20 2.58 3.50
N MET A 97 10.01 2.01 3.46
CA MET A 97 8.88 2.59 2.73
C MET A 97 8.47 3.93 3.35
N GLU A 98 8.28 3.96 4.66
CA GLU A 98 7.93 5.18 5.36
C GLU A 98 8.97 6.28 5.13
N LYS A 99 10.25 5.92 5.25
CA LYS A 99 11.34 6.87 5.11
C LYS A 99 11.39 7.48 3.71
N ILE A 100 11.37 6.65 2.66
CA ILE A 100 11.48 7.17 1.29
C ILE A 100 10.28 8.03 0.93
N LEU A 101 9.09 7.67 1.39
CA LEU A 101 7.90 8.46 1.14
C LEU A 101 7.99 9.83 1.82
N ARG A 102 8.35 9.86 3.10
CA ARG A 102 8.48 11.11 3.84
C ARG A 102 9.57 12.02 3.29
N GLU A 103 10.72 11.45 2.92
CA GLU A 103 11.81 12.21 2.32
C GLU A 103 11.41 12.89 0.99
N ASN A 104 10.39 12.37 0.33
CA ASN A 104 9.90 12.90 -0.94
C ASN A 104 8.58 13.67 -0.79
N GLY A 105 8.26 14.10 0.41
CA GLY A 105 7.13 15.01 0.65
C GLY A 105 5.77 14.37 0.80
N TYR A 106 5.69 13.04 0.94
CA TYR A 106 4.43 12.33 1.17
C TYR A 106 4.06 12.29 2.64
N GLU A 107 2.78 12.29 2.91
CA GLU A 107 2.28 11.97 4.24
C GLU A 107 2.17 10.46 4.34
N ALA A 108 3.04 9.86 5.15
CA ALA A 108 3.11 8.41 5.29
C ALA A 108 3.37 8.02 6.74
N GLN A 109 2.74 6.92 7.15
CA GLN A 109 2.89 6.39 8.49
C GLN A 109 2.91 4.87 8.46
N TRP A 110 3.86 4.27 9.18
CA TRP A 110 3.89 2.83 9.37
C TRP A 110 3.05 2.45 10.59
N ILE A 111 2.01 1.66 10.36
CA ILE A 111 1.18 1.07 11.41
C ILE A 111 1.09 -0.43 11.10
N PRO A 112 1.86 -1.28 11.79
CA PRO A 112 1.80 -2.72 11.54
C PRO A 112 0.36 -3.23 11.59
N PHE A 113 0.03 -4.23 10.78
CA PHE A 113 -1.36 -4.66 10.62
C PHE A 113 -2.03 -5.01 11.96
N HIS A 114 -1.30 -5.67 12.87
CA HIS A 114 -1.88 -6.04 14.17
C HIS A 114 -2.26 -4.82 15.02
N LEU A 115 -1.58 -3.69 14.84
CA LEU A 115 -1.93 -2.42 15.50
C LEU A 115 -2.99 -1.67 14.70
N LEU A 116 -2.97 -1.77 13.39
CA LEU A 116 -3.97 -1.14 12.53
C LEU A 116 -5.38 -1.61 12.88
N LYS A 117 -5.52 -2.88 13.23
CA LYS A 117 -6.82 -3.45 13.64
C LYS A 117 -7.39 -2.81 14.90
N LEU A 118 -6.54 -2.20 15.72
CA LEU A 118 -6.96 -1.54 16.97
C LEU A 118 -7.25 -0.06 16.78
N GLU A 119 -6.90 0.50 15.63
CA GLU A 119 -7.07 1.91 15.33
C GLU A 119 -8.11 2.12 14.24
N ASP A 120 -9.01 3.07 14.48
CA ASP A 120 -10.03 3.45 13.53
C ASP A 120 -9.64 4.77 12.88
N LYS A 121 -8.76 4.70 11.87
CA LYS A 121 -8.20 5.90 11.26
C LYS A 121 -9.17 6.63 10.34
N ILE A 122 -9.98 5.88 9.59
CA ILE A 122 -10.86 6.47 8.57
C ILE A 122 -12.20 5.75 8.44
N ALA A 123 -12.43 4.74 9.23
CA ALA A 123 -13.64 3.91 9.12
C ALA A 123 -14.95 4.67 9.41
#